data_0b4292233674abe38a38b0d6197fc7ea
#
_entry.id   0b4292233674abe38a38b0d6197fc7ea
#
_cell.length_a   1.000
_cell.length_b   1.000
_cell.length_c   1.000
_cell.angle_alpha   90.00
_cell.angle_beta   90.00
_cell.angle_gamma   90.00
#
_symmetry.space_group_name_H-M   'P 1'
#
loop_
_entity.id
_entity.type
_entity.pdbx_description
1 polymer ?
#
loop_
_entity_poly.entity_id
_entity_poly.type
_entity_poly.pdbx_seq_one_letter_code
_entity_poly.pdbx_strand_id
1 'polypeptide(L)'
;MLWGLPRVGGTKSPEISRILDLSPDLVFANAEENRREDVEALRKAGVEVDVTLPKAVSEVPSAIRNWGRRLGTDAEAGALAERIESAWKALENRPARPRFRYAYWIWKDPWMTISDDTYVADLLRLAGGENVYGREKVRYPTTHPSEALAREPEVHLFASEPYPFSEEKHGALVERLFGGHTRRLFVEGDDFCWHGVRTLEGLRRAAELSVPGD
;
A
#
# COMPACT_ATOMS: atom_id res chain seq x y z
N MET A 1 7.10 -15.35 15.22
CA MET A 1 5.72 -15.47 15.75
C MET A 1 5.54 -14.38 16.80
N LEU A 2 4.67 -13.39 16.59
CA LEU A 2 4.49 -12.23 17.49
C LEU A 2 3.41 -12.45 18.59
N TRP A 3 2.98 -13.70 18.75
CA TRP A 3 1.98 -14.06 19.76
C TRP A 3 2.61 -13.97 21.15
N GLY A 4 2.07 -13.12 22.00
CA GLY A 4 2.56 -12.88 23.36
C GLY A 4 3.17 -11.51 23.59
N LEU A 5 3.39 -10.70 22.55
CA LEU A 5 3.78 -9.30 22.74
C LEU A 5 2.60 -8.45 23.20
N PRO A 6 2.82 -7.46 24.07
CA PRO A 6 1.79 -6.52 24.48
C PRO A 6 1.18 -5.80 23.28
N ARG A 7 -0.15 -5.72 23.23
CA ARG A 7 -0.86 -4.94 22.23
C ARG A 7 -1.18 -3.56 22.80
N VAL A 8 -0.97 -2.53 22.01
CA VAL A 8 -1.09 -1.13 22.42
C VAL A 8 -2.23 -0.38 21.72
N GLY A 9 -3.22 -1.11 21.22
CA GLY A 9 -4.34 -0.56 20.47
C GLY A 9 -4.17 -0.66 18.96
N GLY A 10 -5.05 -0.01 18.20
CA GLY A 10 -5.00 0.08 16.74
C GLY A 10 -4.14 1.26 16.26
N THR A 11 -3.72 1.23 14.99
CA THR A 11 -2.90 2.29 14.38
C THR A 11 -3.57 3.67 14.43
N LYS A 12 -4.88 3.73 14.28
CA LYS A 12 -5.67 4.98 14.34
C LYS A 12 -6.13 5.35 15.77
N SER A 13 -5.96 4.46 16.74
CA SER A 13 -6.38 4.66 18.14
C SER A 13 -5.44 3.94 19.10
N PRO A 14 -4.14 4.28 19.12
CA PRO A 14 -3.18 3.69 20.05
C PRO A 14 -3.46 4.14 21.49
N GLU A 15 -3.24 3.26 22.44
CA GLU A 15 -3.29 3.55 23.86
C GLU A 15 -1.93 4.14 24.30
N ILE A 16 -1.79 5.46 24.23
CA ILE A 16 -0.52 6.16 24.50
C ILE A 16 0.07 5.81 25.87
N SER A 17 -0.76 5.78 26.92
CA SER A 17 -0.30 5.39 28.26
C SER A 17 0.33 4.00 28.27
N ARG A 18 -0.29 3.05 27.59
CA ARG A 18 0.20 1.68 27.50
C ARG A 18 1.51 1.56 26.72
N ILE A 19 1.70 2.41 25.71
CA ILE A 19 2.99 2.51 24.99
C ILE A 19 4.05 3.02 25.97
N LEU A 20 3.75 4.07 26.74
CA LEU A 20 4.68 4.65 27.70
C LEU A 20 5.03 3.68 28.86
N ASP A 21 4.07 2.89 29.31
CA ASP A 21 4.29 1.87 30.35
C ASP A 21 5.29 0.78 29.90
N LEU A 22 5.41 0.55 28.60
CA LEU A 22 6.39 -0.37 28.02
C LEU A 22 7.80 0.24 27.96
N SER A 23 7.95 1.54 28.20
CA SER A 23 9.22 2.28 28.15
C SER A 23 10.03 2.01 26.88
N PRO A 24 9.46 2.19 25.68
CA PRO A 24 10.17 1.87 24.43
C PRO A 24 11.31 2.87 24.18
N ASP A 25 12.44 2.37 23.70
CA ASP A 25 13.55 3.21 23.21
C ASP A 25 13.19 3.88 21.87
N LEU A 26 12.37 3.22 21.05
CA LEU A 26 11.98 3.68 19.73
C LEU A 26 10.58 3.17 19.37
N VAL A 27 9.78 4.05 18.75
CA VAL A 27 8.50 3.69 18.13
C VAL A 27 8.58 3.93 16.63
N PHE A 28 8.27 2.92 15.83
CA PHE A 28 8.05 3.08 14.39
C PHE A 28 6.59 3.43 14.13
N ALA A 29 6.37 4.46 13.34
CA ALA A 29 5.05 4.91 12.93
C ALA A 29 5.00 5.15 11.42
N ASN A 30 3.81 5.04 10.85
CA ASN A 30 3.55 5.36 9.45
C ASN A 30 2.60 6.57 9.39
N ALA A 31 2.94 7.60 8.60
CA ALA A 31 2.16 8.83 8.54
C ALA A 31 0.78 8.64 7.90
N GLU A 32 0.54 7.54 7.20
CA GLU A 32 -0.75 7.18 6.63
C GLU A 32 -1.68 6.53 7.66
N GLU A 33 -1.09 5.74 8.57
CA GLU A 33 -1.81 4.93 9.55
C GLU A 33 -1.93 5.58 10.92
N ASN A 34 -0.93 6.33 11.34
CA ASN A 34 -0.89 6.91 12.67
C ASN A 34 -1.29 8.40 12.64
N ARG A 35 -2.07 8.82 13.64
CA ARG A 35 -2.46 10.21 13.76
C ARG A 35 -1.28 11.06 14.23
N ARG A 36 -1.18 12.26 13.69
CA ARG A 36 -0.11 13.20 14.03
C ARG A 36 -0.09 13.53 15.53
N GLU A 37 -1.26 13.71 16.14
CA GLU A 37 -1.39 14.02 17.56
C GLU A 37 -0.85 12.93 18.47
N ASP A 38 -0.99 11.64 18.08
CA ASP A 38 -0.45 10.51 18.84
C ASP A 38 1.07 10.47 18.79
N VAL A 39 1.64 10.73 17.60
CA VAL A 39 3.09 10.84 17.41
C VAL A 39 3.66 12.01 18.24
N GLU A 40 3.01 13.16 18.21
CA GLU A 40 3.42 14.34 18.99
C GLU A 40 3.33 14.10 20.50
N ALA A 41 2.30 13.36 20.97
CA ALA A 41 2.16 12.97 22.36
C ALA A 41 3.31 12.08 22.84
N LEU A 42 3.71 11.07 22.04
CA LEU A 42 4.84 10.21 22.35
C LEU A 42 6.16 10.99 22.40
N ARG A 43 6.40 11.85 21.42
CA ARG A 43 7.61 12.71 21.37
C ARG A 43 7.68 13.66 22.56
N LYS A 44 6.55 14.26 22.96
CA LYS A 44 6.46 15.13 24.13
C LYS A 44 6.75 14.37 25.43
N ALA A 45 6.43 13.08 25.49
CA ALA A 45 6.77 12.21 26.62
C ALA A 45 8.23 11.70 26.59
N GLY A 46 9.05 12.14 25.60
CA GLY A 46 10.47 11.78 25.51
C GLY A 46 10.75 10.50 24.70
N VAL A 47 9.74 9.91 24.09
CA VAL A 47 9.93 8.71 23.26
C VAL A 47 10.42 9.12 21.86
N GLU A 48 11.45 8.46 21.36
CA GLU A 48 11.89 8.62 19.99
C GLU A 48 10.89 7.97 19.04
N VAL A 49 10.39 8.73 18.03
CA VAL A 49 9.42 8.22 17.06
C VAL A 49 9.94 8.43 15.65
N ASP A 50 10.18 7.34 14.94
CA ASP A 50 10.53 7.31 13.51
C ASP A 50 9.23 7.22 12.69
N VAL A 51 8.92 8.25 11.91
CA VAL A 51 7.71 8.31 11.08
C VAL A 51 8.10 8.18 9.62
N THR A 52 7.56 7.17 8.96
CA THR A 52 7.79 6.92 7.53
C THR A 52 6.52 7.06 6.70
N LEU A 53 6.69 7.42 5.44
CA LEU A 53 5.64 7.46 4.43
C LEU A 53 6.26 7.26 3.04
N PRO A 54 6.69 6.07 2.67
CA PRO A 54 7.12 5.81 1.31
C PRO A 54 5.96 6.00 0.34
N LYS A 55 6.15 6.87 -0.65
CA LYS A 55 5.19 7.12 -1.74
C LYS A 55 5.57 6.40 -3.02
N ALA A 56 6.82 5.98 -3.11
CA ALA A 56 7.37 5.26 -4.24
C ALA A 56 8.14 4.02 -3.79
N VAL A 57 8.16 3.00 -4.63
CA VAL A 57 8.93 1.77 -4.38
C VAL A 57 10.42 2.08 -4.21
N SER A 58 10.95 3.08 -4.93
CA SER A 58 12.34 3.53 -4.84
C SER A 58 12.75 4.08 -3.48
N GLU A 59 11.80 4.50 -2.65
CA GLU A 59 12.04 5.04 -1.30
C GLU A 59 12.18 3.92 -0.25
N VAL A 60 11.64 2.74 -0.51
CA VAL A 60 11.60 1.63 0.45
C VAL A 60 12.99 1.13 0.86
N PRO A 61 13.96 0.94 -0.05
CA PRO A 61 15.30 0.49 0.33
C PRO A 61 16.00 1.41 1.31
N SER A 62 15.84 2.73 1.14
CA SER A 62 16.43 3.72 2.06
C SER A 62 15.78 3.69 3.44
N ALA A 63 14.46 3.50 3.51
CA ALA A 63 13.73 3.34 4.76
C ALA A 63 14.20 2.08 5.51
N ILE A 64 14.32 0.94 4.81
CA ILE A 64 14.81 -0.32 5.40
C ILE A 64 16.22 -0.16 5.96
N ARG A 65 17.15 0.45 5.22
CA ARG A 65 18.50 0.71 5.70
C ARG A 65 18.51 1.64 6.92
N ASN A 66 17.62 2.64 6.95
CA ASN A 66 17.47 3.49 8.13
C ASN A 66 17.02 2.70 9.36
N TRP A 67 16.02 1.84 9.20
CA TRP A 67 15.55 0.97 10.30
C TRP A 67 16.65 0.00 10.76
N GLY A 68 17.41 -0.57 9.82
CA GLY A 68 18.55 -1.45 10.15
C GLY A 68 19.56 -0.77 11.05
N ARG A 69 19.99 0.47 10.72
CA ARG A 69 20.93 1.24 11.56
C ARG A 69 20.37 1.50 12.96
N ARG A 70 19.08 1.82 13.06
CA ARG A 70 18.43 2.10 14.35
C ARG A 70 18.25 0.86 15.21
N LEU A 71 18.15 -0.31 14.60
CA LEU A 71 17.97 -1.60 15.27
C LEU A 71 19.28 -2.40 15.42
N GLY A 72 20.40 -1.90 14.88
CA GLY A 72 21.67 -2.64 14.89
C GLY A 72 21.65 -3.88 13.99
N THR A 73 20.84 -3.87 12.91
CA THR A 73 20.68 -4.99 11.95
C THR A 73 21.05 -4.55 10.54
N ASP A 74 22.17 -3.83 10.40
CA ASP A 74 22.60 -3.21 9.13
C ASP A 74 22.80 -4.23 8.00
N ALA A 75 23.36 -5.39 8.31
CA ALA A 75 23.66 -6.42 7.31
C ALA A 75 22.36 -7.00 6.71
N GLU A 76 21.41 -7.39 7.55
CA GLU A 76 20.11 -7.96 7.14
C GLU A 76 19.27 -6.92 6.39
N ALA A 77 19.24 -5.69 6.92
CA ALA A 77 18.55 -4.58 6.28
C ALA A 77 19.17 -4.22 4.92
N GLY A 78 20.50 -4.21 4.83
CA GLY A 78 21.24 -4.01 3.59
C GLY A 78 20.89 -5.06 2.55
N ALA A 79 20.94 -6.34 2.91
CA ALA A 79 20.63 -7.45 2.02
C ALA A 79 19.16 -7.39 1.52
N LEU A 80 18.22 -7.06 2.39
CA LEU A 80 16.81 -6.90 2.00
C LEU A 80 16.62 -5.71 1.04
N ALA A 81 17.26 -4.57 1.36
CA ALA A 81 17.20 -3.38 0.54
C ALA A 81 17.76 -3.63 -0.88
N GLU A 82 18.89 -4.33 -1.00
CA GLU A 82 19.50 -4.70 -2.29
C GLU A 82 18.58 -5.61 -3.12
N ARG A 83 17.92 -6.57 -2.49
CA ARG A 83 16.94 -7.43 -3.16
C ARG A 83 15.77 -6.62 -3.72
N ILE A 84 15.25 -5.66 -2.97
CA ILE A 84 14.15 -4.80 -3.41
C ILE A 84 14.62 -3.89 -4.56
N GLU A 85 15.81 -3.29 -4.44
CA GLU A 85 16.39 -2.46 -5.51
C GLU A 85 16.57 -3.26 -6.81
N SER A 86 17.05 -4.48 -6.71
CA SER A 86 17.26 -5.37 -7.87
C SER A 86 15.93 -5.73 -8.52
N ALA A 87 14.91 -6.10 -7.74
CA ALA A 87 13.58 -6.45 -8.24
C ALA A 87 12.88 -5.23 -8.87
N TRP A 88 12.94 -4.08 -8.22
CA TRP A 88 12.39 -2.83 -8.74
C TRP A 88 13.05 -2.43 -10.06
N LYS A 89 14.39 -2.37 -10.10
CA LYS A 89 15.15 -2.02 -11.33
C LYS A 89 14.90 -3.00 -12.46
N ALA A 90 14.78 -4.29 -12.17
CA ALA A 90 14.44 -5.30 -13.16
C ALA A 90 13.04 -5.05 -13.76
N LEU A 91 12.07 -4.62 -12.95
CA LEU A 91 10.74 -4.31 -13.44
C LEU A 91 10.72 -2.99 -14.23
N GLU A 92 11.40 -1.96 -13.75
CA GLU A 92 11.50 -0.64 -14.39
C GLU A 92 12.18 -0.72 -15.76
N ASN A 93 13.24 -1.53 -15.89
CA ASN A 93 14.02 -1.68 -17.12
C ASN A 93 13.47 -2.73 -18.09
N ARG A 94 12.31 -3.32 -17.82
CA ARG A 94 11.69 -4.26 -18.76
C ARG A 94 11.33 -3.56 -20.09
N PRO A 95 11.45 -4.25 -21.24
CA PRO A 95 10.93 -3.74 -22.49
C PRO A 95 9.48 -3.29 -22.32
N ALA A 96 9.09 -2.21 -23.02
CA ALA A 96 7.78 -1.60 -22.88
C ALA A 96 6.67 -2.66 -22.89
N ARG A 97 5.99 -2.82 -21.77
CA ARG A 97 4.81 -3.68 -21.66
C ARG A 97 3.60 -2.95 -22.20
N PRO A 98 2.58 -3.66 -22.67
CA PRO A 98 1.30 -3.04 -22.94
C PRO A 98 0.85 -2.29 -21.69
N ARG A 99 0.55 -1.00 -21.86
CA ARG A 99 -0.04 -0.22 -20.77
C ARG A 99 -1.46 -0.72 -20.57
N PHE A 100 -1.90 -0.76 -19.32
CA PHE A 100 -3.29 -1.04 -18.98
C PHE A 100 -3.83 0.07 -18.08
N ARG A 101 -5.06 0.46 -18.31
CA ARG A 101 -5.76 1.47 -17.50
C ARG A 101 -6.49 0.80 -16.36
N TYR A 102 -6.32 1.30 -15.14
CA TYR A 102 -6.92 0.68 -13.97
C TYR A 102 -7.62 1.67 -13.04
N ALA A 103 -8.60 1.14 -12.28
CA ALA A 103 -9.13 1.74 -11.06
C ALA A 103 -8.87 0.79 -9.88
N TYR A 104 -8.31 1.31 -8.78
CA TYR A 104 -7.96 0.53 -7.58
C TYR A 104 -8.88 0.89 -6.42
N TRP A 105 -9.65 -0.06 -5.94
CA TRP A 105 -10.71 0.18 -4.96
C TRP A 105 -10.24 -0.21 -3.56
N ILE A 106 -10.33 0.74 -2.63
CA ILE A 106 -9.87 0.60 -1.25
C ILE A 106 -11.00 0.63 -0.23
N TRP A 107 -12.19 1.09 -0.61
CA TRP A 107 -13.35 1.21 0.28
C TRP A 107 -14.65 1.22 -0.50
N LYS A 108 -15.74 0.84 0.17
CA LYS A 108 -17.11 1.04 -0.31
C LYS A 108 -17.97 1.64 0.80
N ASP A 109 -18.99 2.39 0.43
CA ASP A 109 -19.90 3.14 1.30
C ASP A 109 -19.18 4.21 2.16
N PRO A 110 -18.62 5.27 1.52
CA PRO A 110 -18.65 5.58 0.08
C PRO A 110 -17.57 4.80 -0.70
N TRP A 111 -17.74 4.67 -2.02
CA TRP A 111 -16.70 4.12 -2.88
C TRP A 111 -15.48 5.04 -2.90
N MET A 112 -14.30 4.49 -2.65
CA MET A 112 -13.03 5.23 -2.62
C MET A 112 -11.97 4.51 -3.44
N THR A 113 -11.13 5.32 -4.07
CA THR A 113 -9.99 4.86 -4.87
C THR A 113 -8.72 5.61 -4.47
N ILE A 114 -7.67 5.51 -5.25
CA ILE A 114 -6.36 6.13 -5.01
C ILE A 114 -6.01 7.11 -6.13
N SER A 115 -5.23 8.16 -5.82
CA SER A 115 -4.53 8.97 -6.82
C SER A 115 -3.08 8.47 -7.02
N ASP A 116 -2.33 9.12 -7.92
CA ASP A 116 -0.92 8.79 -8.16
C ASP A 116 0.02 9.16 -7.00
N ASP A 117 -0.44 9.93 -6.01
CA ASP A 117 0.33 10.24 -4.79
C ASP A 117 0.29 9.10 -3.75
N THR A 118 0.36 7.85 -4.19
CA THR A 118 0.33 6.66 -3.32
C THR A 118 1.38 5.63 -3.72
N TYR A 119 1.89 4.89 -2.73
CA TYR A 119 2.79 3.77 -2.96
C TYR A 119 2.21 2.71 -3.91
N VAL A 120 0.91 2.41 -3.75
CA VAL A 120 0.18 1.45 -4.62
C VAL A 120 0.23 1.90 -6.08
N ALA A 121 -0.01 3.20 -6.33
CA ALA A 121 0.00 3.73 -7.69
C ALA A 121 1.40 3.65 -8.32
N ASP A 122 2.47 3.94 -7.57
CA ASP A 122 3.84 3.79 -8.06
C ASP A 122 4.18 2.32 -8.37
N LEU A 123 3.77 1.40 -7.50
CA LEU A 123 3.96 -0.04 -7.71
C LEU A 123 3.27 -0.52 -9.00
N LEU A 124 2.02 -0.11 -9.23
CA LEU A 124 1.26 -0.47 -10.44
C LEU A 124 1.82 0.23 -11.69
N ARG A 125 2.31 1.46 -11.57
CA ARG A 125 3.00 2.17 -12.65
C ARG A 125 4.23 1.40 -13.14
N LEU A 126 5.03 0.84 -12.24
CA LEU A 126 6.18 -0.01 -12.60
C LEU A 126 5.77 -1.24 -13.41
N ALA A 127 4.55 -1.73 -13.23
CA ALA A 127 3.98 -2.81 -14.03
C ALA A 127 3.36 -2.37 -15.36
N GLY A 128 3.33 -1.07 -15.67
CA GLY A 128 2.72 -0.49 -16.85
C GLY A 128 1.28 0.00 -16.65
N GLY A 129 0.79 0.01 -15.41
CA GLY A 129 -0.54 0.51 -15.06
C GLY A 129 -0.65 2.03 -15.18
N GLU A 130 -1.76 2.50 -15.76
CA GLU A 130 -2.17 3.90 -15.79
C GLU A 130 -3.43 4.06 -14.93
N ASN A 131 -3.31 4.79 -13.84
CA ASN A 131 -4.42 5.04 -12.92
C ASN A 131 -5.40 6.04 -13.53
N VAL A 132 -6.67 5.64 -13.73
CA VAL A 132 -7.69 6.53 -14.28
C VAL A 132 -8.07 7.67 -13.33
N TYR A 133 -7.67 7.59 -12.06
CA TYR A 133 -7.81 8.63 -11.03
C TYR A 133 -6.48 9.31 -10.67
N GLY A 134 -5.41 9.04 -11.43
CA GLY A 134 -4.05 9.47 -11.08
C GLY A 134 -3.89 10.98 -10.86
N ARG A 135 -4.68 11.78 -11.59
CA ARG A 135 -4.62 13.26 -11.54
C ARG A 135 -5.50 13.90 -10.46
N GLU A 136 -6.19 13.11 -9.66
CA GLU A 136 -7.00 13.65 -8.56
C GLU A 136 -6.09 14.32 -7.53
N LYS A 137 -6.56 15.48 -7.01
CA LYS A 137 -5.80 16.26 -6.01
C LYS A 137 -5.86 15.65 -4.62
N VAL A 138 -6.88 14.88 -4.36
CA VAL A 138 -7.09 14.17 -3.09
C VAL A 138 -6.45 12.79 -3.21
N ARG A 139 -5.62 12.43 -2.23
CA ARG A 139 -4.89 11.16 -2.21
C ARG A 139 -5.80 9.93 -2.30
N TYR A 140 -6.94 9.99 -1.63
CA TYR A 140 -7.99 8.96 -1.60
C TYR A 140 -9.34 9.55 -2.00
N PRO A 141 -9.58 9.73 -3.31
CA PRO A 141 -10.82 10.33 -3.77
C PRO A 141 -12.02 9.41 -3.56
N THR A 142 -13.14 10.03 -3.16
CA THR A 142 -14.45 9.39 -3.20
C THR A 142 -15.04 9.55 -4.59
N THR A 143 -15.67 8.50 -5.09
CA THR A 143 -16.25 8.48 -6.44
C THR A 143 -17.50 7.59 -6.49
N HIS A 144 -18.10 7.46 -7.64
CA HIS A 144 -19.23 6.57 -7.89
C HIS A 144 -18.89 5.54 -8.99
N PRO A 145 -19.41 4.30 -8.92
CA PRO A 145 -19.18 3.28 -9.94
C PRO A 145 -19.41 3.73 -11.39
N SER A 146 -20.48 4.50 -11.63
CA SER A 146 -20.78 5.03 -12.97
C SER A 146 -19.73 6.05 -13.46
N GLU A 147 -19.15 6.84 -12.57
CA GLU A 147 -18.05 7.75 -12.90
C GLU A 147 -16.79 6.98 -13.24
N ALA A 148 -16.51 5.91 -12.49
CA ALA A 148 -15.39 5.03 -12.79
C ALA A 148 -15.50 4.39 -14.17
N LEU A 149 -16.69 3.91 -14.53
CA LEU A 149 -16.95 3.36 -15.86
C LEU A 149 -16.75 4.40 -16.97
N ALA A 150 -17.18 5.65 -16.75
CA ALA A 150 -16.98 6.74 -17.71
C ALA A 150 -15.49 7.12 -17.93
N ARG A 151 -14.60 6.71 -17.01
CA ARG A 151 -13.14 6.86 -17.17
C ARG A 151 -12.50 5.71 -17.94
N GLU A 152 -13.29 4.71 -18.33
CA GLU A 152 -12.89 3.58 -19.17
C GLU A 152 -11.62 2.84 -18.67
N PRO A 153 -11.57 2.34 -17.43
CA PRO A 153 -10.49 1.45 -17.01
C PRO A 153 -10.65 0.09 -17.72
N GLU A 154 -9.52 -0.54 -18.05
CA GLU A 154 -9.48 -1.90 -18.59
C GLU A 154 -9.60 -2.95 -17.48
N VAL A 155 -9.20 -2.58 -16.25
CA VAL A 155 -9.31 -3.45 -15.08
C VAL A 155 -9.71 -2.67 -13.83
N HIS A 156 -10.64 -3.25 -13.05
CA HIS A 156 -10.94 -2.83 -11.69
C HIS A 156 -10.24 -3.78 -10.72
N LEU A 157 -9.41 -3.26 -9.82
CA LEU A 157 -8.72 -3.98 -8.77
C LEU A 157 -9.42 -3.71 -7.42
N PHE A 158 -9.95 -4.75 -6.79
CA PHE A 158 -10.63 -4.68 -5.50
C PHE A 158 -9.74 -5.25 -4.42
N ALA A 159 -9.15 -4.39 -3.59
CA ALA A 159 -8.19 -4.79 -2.58
C ALA A 159 -8.85 -5.38 -1.33
N SER A 160 -8.28 -6.44 -0.76
CA SER A 160 -8.75 -7.02 0.49
C SER A 160 -8.49 -6.14 1.72
N GLU A 161 -7.77 -5.03 1.55
CA GLU A 161 -7.41 -4.09 2.61
C GLU A 161 -7.34 -2.64 2.06
N PRO A 162 -7.74 -1.62 2.80
CA PRO A 162 -8.29 -1.63 4.17
C PRO A 162 -9.76 -2.11 4.24
N TYR A 163 -10.53 -2.06 3.15
CA TYR A 163 -11.84 -2.67 3.09
C TYR A 163 -11.71 -4.12 2.59
N PRO A 164 -12.29 -5.11 3.31
CA PRO A 164 -12.08 -6.52 2.99
C PRO A 164 -12.91 -6.99 1.77
N PHE A 165 -12.57 -6.46 0.58
CA PHE A 165 -13.15 -6.96 -0.66
C PHE A 165 -12.78 -8.42 -0.87
N SER A 166 -13.77 -9.22 -1.25
CA SER A 166 -13.56 -10.63 -1.62
C SER A 166 -14.57 -11.05 -2.67
N GLU A 167 -14.19 -11.98 -3.53
CA GLU A 167 -15.08 -12.56 -4.55
C GLU A 167 -16.34 -13.14 -3.92
N GLU A 168 -16.20 -13.90 -2.83
CA GLU A 168 -17.31 -14.53 -2.14
C GLU A 168 -18.39 -13.56 -1.69
N LYS A 169 -17.99 -12.42 -1.09
CA LYS A 169 -18.93 -11.45 -0.50
C LYS A 169 -19.37 -10.37 -1.47
N HIS A 170 -18.54 -10.01 -2.42
CA HIS A 170 -18.73 -8.81 -3.24
C HIS A 170 -18.81 -9.10 -4.75
N GLY A 171 -18.53 -10.33 -5.21
CA GLY A 171 -18.52 -10.69 -6.62
C GLY A 171 -19.80 -10.28 -7.35
N ALA A 172 -20.98 -10.67 -6.82
CA ALA A 172 -22.26 -10.33 -7.43
C ALA A 172 -22.53 -8.81 -7.46
N LEU A 173 -22.11 -8.08 -6.41
CA LEU A 173 -22.25 -6.61 -6.36
C LEU A 173 -21.33 -5.95 -7.39
N VAL A 174 -20.08 -6.38 -7.44
CA VAL A 174 -19.07 -5.87 -8.35
C VAL A 174 -19.45 -6.15 -9.80
N GLU A 175 -19.94 -7.36 -10.10
CA GLU A 175 -20.47 -7.71 -11.42
C GLU A 175 -21.62 -6.77 -11.85
N ARG A 176 -22.57 -6.52 -10.95
CA ARG A 176 -23.70 -5.63 -11.25
C ARG A 176 -23.30 -4.18 -11.48
N LEU A 177 -22.32 -3.66 -10.70
CA LEU A 177 -21.94 -2.25 -10.73
C LEU A 177 -20.86 -1.93 -11.78
N PHE A 178 -19.96 -2.86 -12.05
CA PHE A 178 -18.79 -2.69 -12.90
C PHE A 178 -18.74 -3.72 -14.05
N GLY A 179 -19.85 -4.44 -14.27
CA GLY A 179 -19.96 -5.45 -15.31
C GLY A 179 -19.77 -4.91 -16.72
N GLY A 180 -19.72 -5.81 -17.69
CA GLY A 180 -19.45 -5.50 -19.08
C GLY A 180 -18.11 -6.09 -19.53
N HIS A 181 -17.36 -5.37 -20.36
CA HIS A 181 -16.09 -5.84 -20.94
C HIS A 181 -14.85 -5.57 -20.06
N THR A 182 -15.03 -4.97 -18.89
CA THR A 182 -13.93 -4.60 -17.98
C THR A 182 -13.55 -5.79 -17.10
N ARG A 183 -12.26 -6.09 -17.00
CA ARG A 183 -11.75 -7.11 -16.06
C ARG A 183 -11.97 -6.66 -14.62
N ARG A 184 -12.32 -7.58 -13.75
CA ARG A 184 -12.50 -7.37 -12.32
C ARG A 184 -11.65 -8.38 -11.57
N LEU A 185 -10.74 -7.89 -10.74
CA LEU A 185 -9.83 -8.73 -9.98
C LEU A 185 -9.91 -8.37 -8.50
N PHE A 186 -10.09 -9.38 -7.67
CA PHE A 186 -9.89 -9.27 -6.24
C PHE A 186 -8.42 -9.54 -5.93
N VAL A 187 -7.77 -8.62 -5.23
CA VAL A 187 -6.34 -8.66 -4.98
C VAL A 187 -6.05 -8.60 -3.48
N GLU A 188 -4.97 -9.27 -3.06
CA GLU A 188 -4.49 -9.18 -1.69
C GLU A 188 -3.93 -7.79 -1.42
N GLY A 189 -4.67 -6.97 -0.66
CA GLY A 189 -4.33 -5.57 -0.40
C GLY A 189 -2.95 -5.38 0.22
N ASP A 190 -2.59 -6.23 1.19
CA ASP A 190 -1.28 -6.15 1.85
C ASP A 190 -0.09 -6.36 0.91
N ASP A 191 -0.22 -7.08 -0.19
CA ASP A 191 0.85 -7.22 -1.18
C ASP A 191 1.07 -5.90 -1.95
N PHE A 192 0.04 -5.05 -2.04
CA PHE A 192 0.11 -3.78 -2.78
C PHE A 192 0.34 -2.56 -1.88
N CYS A 193 -0.16 -2.55 -0.64
CA CYS A 193 -0.12 -1.36 0.22
C CYS A 193 0.94 -1.43 1.34
N TRP A 194 1.42 -2.63 1.73
CA TRP A 194 2.41 -2.78 2.78
C TRP A 194 3.83 -2.78 2.21
N HIS A 195 4.53 -1.69 2.42
CA HIS A 195 5.95 -1.57 2.07
C HIS A 195 6.86 -2.35 3.05
N GLY A 196 8.14 -2.43 2.75
CA GLY A 196 9.10 -3.23 3.50
C GLY A 196 9.31 -4.60 2.86
N VAL A 197 9.29 -5.67 3.63
CA VAL A 197 9.50 -7.05 3.12
C VAL A 197 8.43 -7.45 2.09
N ARG A 198 7.20 -6.94 2.23
CA ARG A 198 6.08 -7.17 1.31
C ARG A 198 6.31 -6.55 -0.07
N THR A 199 7.17 -5.55 -0.20
CA THR A 199 7.50 -4.92 -1.49
C THR A 199 7.95 -5.93 -2.55
N LEU A 200 8.68 -6.98 -2.16
CA LEU A 200 9.11 -8.02 -3.11
C LEU A 200 7.92 -8.78 -3.70
N GLU A 201 6.95 -9.14 -2.87
CA GLU A 201 5.73 -9.81 -3.32
C GLU A 201 4.86 -8.85 -4.13
N GLY A 202 4.72 -7.59 -3.70
CA GLY A 202 4.00 -6.56 -4.44
C GLY A 202 4.54 -6.36 -5.86
N LEU A 203 5.86 -6.28 -6.03
CA LEU A 203 6.50 -6.18 -7.35
C LEU A 203 6.22 -7.42 -8.21
N ARG A 204 6.22 -8.61 -7.63
CA ARG A 204 5.90 -9.85 -8.32
C ARG A 204 4.44 -9.86 -8.80
N ARG A 205 3.49 -9.56 -7.90
CA ARG A 205 2.05 -9.49 -8.19
C ARG A 205 1.72 -8.43 -9.24
N ALA A 206 2.28 -7.23 -9.09
CA ALA A 206 2.09 -6.17 -10.07
C ALA A 206 2.59 -6.60 -11.47
N ALA A 207 3.72 -7.32 -11.53
CA ALA A 207 4.25 -7.85 -12.78
C ALA A 207 3.31 -8.84 -13.48
N GLU A 208 2.54 -9.62 -12.72
CA GLU A 208 1.56 -10.58 -13.24
C GLU A 208 0.31 -9.91 -13.82
N LEU A 209 -0.12 -8.75 -13.25
CA LEU A 209 -1.27 -8.00 -13.76
C LEU A 209 -1.09 -7.50 -15.19
N SER A 210 0.15 -7.23 -15.61
CA SER A 210 0.48 -6.70 -16.92
C SER A 210 0.48 -7.75 -18.03
N VAL A 211 0.27 -9.02 -17.71
CA VAL A 211 0.11 -10.08 -18.73
C VAL A 211 -1.36 -10.08 -19.16
N PRO A 212 -1.69 -9.92 -20.46
CA PRO A 212 -3.05 -10.18 -20.93
C PRO A 212 -3.43 -11.59 -20.50
N GLY A 213 -4.53 -11.75 -19.78
CA GLY A 213 -5.10 -13.07 -19.53
C GLY A 213 -5.50 -13.67 -20.88
N ASP A 214 -5.14 -14.93 -21.10
CA ASP A 214 -5.63 -15.72 -22.21
C ASP A 214 -7.15 -15.80 -22.18
#